data_cd677b1d037466d1988daa9739cf52fb
#
_entry.id   cd677b1d037466d1988daa9739cf52fb
#
_cell.length_a   1.000
_cell.length_b   1.000
_cell.length_c   1.000
_cell.angle_alpha   90.00
_cell.angle_beta   90.00
_cell.angle_gamma   90.00
#
_symmetry.space_group_name_H-M   'P 1'
#
loop_
_entity.id
_entity.type
_entity.pdbx_description
1 polymer ?
#
loop_
_entity_poly.entity_id
_entity_poly.type
_entity_poly.pdbx_seq_one_letter_code
_entity_poly.pdbx_strand_id
1 'polypeptide(L)'
;MSPTNVEERRAALRELGDALGNVADALLDRGLQLDEALKVFEVRYVRSAVARHSGNLSQAAAALGIHRNTLRSKLQRDGQRKRKGS
;
A
#
# COMPACT_ATOMS: atom_id res chain seq x y z
N MET A 1 -1.32 2.55 -17.68
CA MET A 1 -1.31 1.15 -18.08
C MET A 1 -0.40 0.34 -17.18
N SER A 2 -0.86 -0.81 -16.77
CA SER A 2 -0.07 -1.63 -15.85
C SER A 2 1.02 -2.41 -16.60
N PRO A 3 2.19 -2.59 -15.98
CA PRO A 3 3.19 -3.47 -16.56
C PRO A 3 2.66 -4.88 -16.68
N THR A 4 2.90 -5.52 -17.82
CA THR A 4 2.37 -6.85 -18.07
C THR A 4 3.44 -7.93 -18.10
N ASN A 5 4.72 -7.56 -18.13
CA ASN A 5 5.79 -8.55 -18.17
C ASN A 5 6.82 -8.26 -17.08
N VAL A 6 7.69 -9.26 -16.88
CA VAL A 6 8.67 -9.22 -15.81
C VAL A 6 9.67 -8.09 -15.99
N GLU A 7 10.08 -7.84 -17.24
CA GLU A 7 11.07 -6.79 -17.49
C GLU A 7 10.52 -5.41 -17.19
N GLU A 8 9.27 -5.16 -17.56
CA GLU A 8 8.64 -3.88 -17.25
C GLU A 8 8.53 -3.67 -15.75
N ARG A 9 8.19 -4.74 -15.01
CA ARG A 9 8.09 -4.64 -13.57
C ARG A 9 9.44 -4.39 -12.93
N ARG A 10 10.48 -5.04 -13.42
CA ARG A 10 11.83 -4.81 -12.91
C ARG A 10 12.30 -3.39 -13.15
N ALA A 11 12.01 -2.88 -14.34
CA ALA A 11 12.38 -1.51 -14.68
C ALA A 11 11.67 -0.53 -13.75
N ALA A 12 10.37 -0.74 -13.51
CA ALA A 12 9.62 0.12 -12.62
C ALA A 12 10.19 0.09 -11.21
N LEU A 13 10.55 -1.10 -10.72
CA LEU A 13 11.12 -1.22 -9.38
C LEU A 13 12.46 -0.51 -9.28
N ARG A 14 13.28 -0.59 -10.32
CA ARG A 14 14.55 0.13 -10.31
C ARG A 14 14.34 1.63 -10.29
N GLU A 15 13.41 2.11 -11.11
CA GLU A 15 13.15 3.54 -11.19
C GLU A 15 12.63 4.10 -9.88
N LEU A 16 11.83 3.32 -9.17
CA LEU A 16 11.22 3.75 -7.91
C LEU A 16 12.07 3.43 -6.69
N GLY A 17 13.17 2.67 -6.91
CA GLY A 17 13.98 2.22 -5.80
C GLY A 17 14.53 3.34 -4.94
N ASP A 18 15.01 4.41 -5.56
CA ASP A 18 15.57 5.55 -4.81
C ASP A 18 14.50 6.23 -3.99
N ALA A 19 13.32 6.44 -4.57
CA ALA A 19 12.23 7.06 -3.84
C ALA A 19 11.81 6.20 -2.67
N LEU A 20 11.75 4.89 -2.88
CA LEU A 20 11.37 3.96 -1.83
C LEU A 20 12.42 3.96 -0.72
N GLY A 21 13.69 4.01 -1.10
CA GLY A 21 14.76 4.11 -0.11
C GLY A 21 14.66 5.34 0.76
N ASN A 22 14.30 6.47 0.15
CA ASN A 22 14.14 7.70 0.90
C ASN A 22 13.01 7.60 1.91
N VAL A 23 11.91 6.97 1.52
CA VAL A 23 10.79 6.74 2.44
C VAL A 23 11.21 5.82 3.58
N ALA A 24 11.92 4.74 3.23
CA ALA A 24 12.38 3.81 4.25
C ALA A 24 13.29 4.49 5.26
N ASP A 25 14.22 5.31 4.79
CA ASP A 25 15.13 6.03 5.68
C ASP A 25 14.35 6.97 6.60
N ALA A 26 13.37 7.65 6.05
CA ALA A 26 12.56 8.58 6.85
C ALA A 26 11.81 7.84 7.97
N LEU A 27 11.32 6.65 7.66
CA LEU A 27 10.61 5.86 8.68
C LEU A 27 11.58 5.35 9.74
N LEU A 28 12.78 4.94 9.33
CA LEU A 28 13.81 4.51 10.26
C LEU A 28 14.23 5.66 11.18
N ASP A 29 14.37 6.85 10.62
CA ASP A 29 14.75 8.02 11.41
C ASP A 29 13.75 8.31 12.51
N ARG A 30 12.49 7.96 12.29
CA ARG A 30 11.46 8.16 13.30
C ARG A 30 11.31 6.99 14.26
N GLY A 31 12.17 6.00 14.12
CA GLY A 31 12.19 4.88 15.05
C GLY A 31 11.11 3.84 14.84
N LEU A 32 10.49 3.81 13.68
CA LEU A 32 9.47 2.81 13.42
C LEU A 32 10.09 1.43 13.30
N GLN A 33 9.43 0.45 13.89
CA GLN A 33 9.86 -0.93 13.74
C GLN A 33 9.35 -1.48 12.42
N LEU A 34 9.90 -2.62 12.00
CA LEU A 34 9.62 -3.18 10.69
C LEU A 34 8.12 -3.39 10.45
N ASP A 35 7.44 -4.01 11.42
CA ASP A 35 6.02 -4.29 11.27
C ASP A 35 5.20 -3.00 11.20
N GLU A 36 5.59 -1.98 11.95
CA GLU A 36 4.92 -0.69 11.89
C GLU A 36 5.11 -0.03 10.53
N ALA A 37 6.32 -0.05 10.02
CA ALA A 37 6.63 0.56 8.73
C ALA A 37 5.87 -0.12 7.60
N LEU A 38 5.84 -1.46 7.63
CA LEU A 38 5.12 -2.22 6.61
C LEU A 38 3.63 -1.92 6.65
N LYS A 39 3.08 -1.76 7.84
CA LYS A 39 1.67 -1.46 7.97
C LYS A 39 1.34 -0.07 7.43
N VAL A 40 2.17 0.90 7.72
CA VAL A 40 1.99 2.25 7.20
C VAL A 40 1.96 2.23 5.67
N PHE A 41 2.91 1.53 5.08
CA PHE A 41 2.98 1.43 3.63
C PHE A 41 1.78 0.68 3.06
N GLU A 42 1.41 -0.42 3.70
CA GLU A 42 0.29 -1.23 3.23
C GLU A 42 -1.01 -0.41 3.17
N VAL A 43 -1.29 0.31 4.23
CA VAL A 43 -2.50 1.13 4.31
C VAL A 43 -2.51 2.16 3.19
N ARG A 44 -1.38 2.82 2.99
CA ARG A 44 -1.29 3.84 1.95
C ARG A 44 -1.49 3.24 0.57
N TYR A 45 -0.88 2.09 0.34
CA TYR A 45 -0.97 1.41 -0.93
C TYR A 45 -2.41 0.99 -1.23
N VAL A 46 -3.06 0.42 -0.23
CA VAL A 46 -4.45 -0.03 -0.35
C VAL A 46 -5.37 1.17 -0.64
N ARG A 47 -5.20 2.24 0.09
CA ARG A 47 -6.02 3.43 -0.12
C ARG A 47 -5.83 4.03 -1.50
N SER A 48 -4.60 4.02 -1.98
CA SER A 48 -4.33 4.51 -3.33
C SER A 48 -5.06 3.69 -4.38
N ALA A 49 -5.07 2.37 -4.21
CA ALA A 49 -5.76 1.49 -5.14
C ALA A 49 -7.27 1.76 -5.14
N VAL A 50 -7.85 1.93 -3.96
CA VAL A 50 -9.27 2.21 -3.85
C VAL A 50 -9.61 3.54 -4.51
N ALA A 51 -8.78 4.55 -4.29
CA ALA A 51 -9.01 5.86 -4.88
C ALA A 51 -8.94 5.81 -6.41
N ARG A 52 -8.00 5.04 -6.95
CA ARG A 52 -7.86 4.91 -8.40
C ARG A 52 -9.06 4.24 -9.04
N HIS A 53 -9.78 3.45 -8.28
CA HIS A 53 -10.97 2.75 -8.79
C HIS A 53 -12.26 3.38 -8.28
N SER A 54 -12.19 4.64 -7.89
CA SER A 54 -13.36 5.43 -7.50
C SER A 54 -14.19 4.79 -6.40
N GLY A 55 -13.51 4.12 -5.48
CA GLY A 55 -14.18 3.46 -4.36
C GLY A 55 -14.73 2.08 -4.66
N ASN A 56 -14.51 1.57 -5.87
CA ASN A 56 -15.01 0.24 -6.23
C ASN A 56 -14.08 -0.81 -5.63
N LEU A 57 -14.54 -1.44 -4.54
CA LEU A 57 -13.70 -2.38 -3.81
C LEU A 57 -13.37 -3.64 -4.60
N SER A 58 -14.30 -4.11 -5.41
CA SER A 58 -14.03 -5.30 -6.22
C SER A 58 -12.92 -5.07 -7.21
N GLN A 59 -12.94 -3.93 -7.89
CA GLN A 59 -11.89 -3.60 -8.85
C GLN A 59 -10.56 -3.33 -8.16
N ALA A 60 -10.60 -2.62 -7.04
CA ALA A 60 -9.38 -2.34 -6.29
C ALA A 60 -8.74 -3.62 -5.77
N ALA A 61 -9.55 -4.54 -5.25
CA ALA A 61 -9.04 -5.82 -4.77
C ALA A 61 -8.39 -6.62 -5.90
N ALA A 62 -9.02 -6.64 -7.07
CA ALA A 62 -8.45 -7.32 -8.22
C ALA A 62 -7.10 -6.72 -8.61
N ALA A 63 -7.02 -5.40 -8.61
CA ALA A 63 -5.76 -4.72 -8.93
C ALA A 63 -4.67 -5.03 -7.91
N LEU A 64 -5.05 -5.21 -6.64
CA LEU A 64 -4.10 -5.53 -5.57
C LEU A 64 -3.77 -7.02 -5.49
N GLY A 65 -4.53 -7.85 -6.21
CA GLY A 65 -4.31 -9.30 -6.16
C GLY A 65 -4.79 -9.94 -4.86
N ILE A 66 -5.79 -9.36 -4.22
CA ILE A 66 -6.34 -9.88 -2.99
C ILE A 66 -7.86 -10.04 -3.12
N HIS A 67 -8.44 -10.75 -2.16
CA HIS A 67 -9.87 -10.93 -2.14
C HIS A 67 -10.58 -9.67 -1.65
N ARG A 68 -11.77 -9.41 -2.17
CA ARG A 68 -12.54 -8.23 -1.77
C ARG A 68 -12.75 -8.16 -0.26
N ASN A 69 -13.04 -9.29 0.36
CA ASN A 69 -13.26 -9.31 1.81
C ASN A 69 -12.00 -8.98 2.58
N THR A 70 -10.85 -9.39 2.06
CA THR A 70 -9.56 -9.05 2.66
C THR A 70 -9.33 -7.54 2.60
N LEU A 71 -9.66 -6.95 1.46
CA LEU A 71 -9.52 -5.50 1.30
C LEU A 71 -10.42 -4.77 2.29
N ARG A 72 -11.66 -5.21 2.41
CA ARG A 72 -12.60 -4.59 3.33
C ARG A 72 -12.10 -4.66 4.78
N SER A 73 -11.56 -5.82 5.17
CA SER A 73 -10.99 -5.99 6.50
C SER A 73 -9.85 -5.02 6.77
N LYS A 74 -8.99 -4.85 5.79
CA LYS A 74 -7.84 -3.94 5.95
C LYS A 74 -8.31 -2.50 6.14
N LEU A 75 -9.31 -2.10 5.39
CA LEU A 75 -9.85 -0.74 5.51
C LEU A 75 -10.54 -0.52 6.85
N GLN A 76 -11.25 -1.53 7.34
CA GLN A 76 -11.91 -1.43 8.62
C GLN A 76 -10.90 -1.33 9.76
N ARG A 77 -9.84 -2.12 9.68
CA ARG A 77 -8.80 -2.08 10.70
C ARG A 77 -8.15 -0.71 10.78
N ASP A 78 -7.88 -0.12 9.62
CA ASP A 78 -7.29 1.21 9.59
C ASP A 78 -8.21 2.23 10.24
N GLY A 79 -9.50 2.17 9.93
CA GLY A 79 -10.46 3.07 10.53
C GLY A 79 -10.54 2.93 12.05
N GLN A 80 -10.50 1.68 12.53
CA GLN A 80 -10.54 1.43 13.96
C GLN A 80 -9.31 1.98 14.65
N ARG A 81 -8.14 1.81 14.04
CA ARG A 81 -6.91 2.35 14.61
C ARG A 81 -6.98 3.86 14.78
N LYS A 82 -7.51 4.53 13.78
CA LYS A 82 -7.64 5.98 13.87
C LYS A 82 -8.51 6.40 15.02
N ARG A 83 -9.63 5.72 15.19
CA ARG A 83 -10.52 6.06 16.27
C ARG A 83 -9.91 5.78 17.62
N LYS A 84 -9.18 4.69 17.71
CA LYS A 84 -8.56 4.33 18.96
C LYS A 84 -7.49 5.32 19.36
N GLY A 85 -6.86 5.93 18.40
CA GLY A 85 -5.82 6.90 18.68
C GLY A 85 -6.32 8.22 19.18
N SER A 86 -7.60 8.43 19.14
CA SER A 86 -8.16 9.72 19.58
C SER A 86 -8.44 9.78 21.07
#